data_656e580302785cf7308371b417f2a3f9
#
_entry.id   656e580302785cf7308371b417f2a3f9
#
_cell.length_a   1.000
_cell.length_b   1.000
_cell.length_c   1.000
_cell.angle_alpha   90.00
_cell.angle_beta   90.00
_cell.angle_gamma   90.00
#
_symmetry.space_group_name_H-M   'P 1'
#
loop_
_entity.id
_entity.type
_entity.pdbx_description
1 polymer ?
#
loop_
_entity_poly.entity_id
_entity_poly.type
_entity_poly.pdbx_seq_one_letter_code
_entity_poly.pdbx_strand_id
1 'polypeptide(L)'
;MAITDWAADERPCKKLMQKGVEALSEELKQKDVLSSPKQVRDFLSLKLGNAPREVFVVLFLDVQNRVQAQESLFEGSLTQTSVYPREVVKRALFHNAASVILAHNHPNGVAEPSQADKQLTHTLISALSLIDVHVLDHFVIAGNQTISFAERGLM
;
A
#
# COMPACT_ATOMS: atom_id res chain seq x y z
N MET A 1 32.57 0.65 -17.28
CA MET A 1 31.95 0.14 -16.03
C MET A 1 30.68 -0.65 -16.39
N ALA A 2 30.58 -1.89 -15.95
CA ALA A 2 29.37 -2.69 -16.17
C ALA A 2 28.22 -2.22 -15.28
N ILE A 3 26.97 -2.39 -15.73
CA ILE A 3 25.77 -2.02 -14.93
C ILE A 3 25.77 -2.74 -13.57
N THR A 4 26.33 -3.94 -13.52
CA THR A 4 26.45 -4.73 -12.28
C THR A 4 27.33 -4.09 -11.22
N ASP A 5 28.22 -3.17 -11.63
CA ASP A 5 29.13 -2.47 -10.72
C ASP A 5 28.48 -1.23 -10.08
N TRP A 6 27.26 -0.86 -10.51
CA TRP A 6 26.55 0.27 -9.95
C TRP A 6 25.88 -0.12 -8.63
N ALA A 7 25.79 0.84 -7.71
CA ALA A 7 24.97 0.66 -6.52
C ALA A 7 23.51 0.30 -6.93
N ALA A 8 22.83 -0.52 -6.12
CA ALA A 8 21.53 -1.05 -6.49
C ALA A 8 20.50 0.04 -6.80
N ASP A 9 20.56 1.18 -6.12
CA ASP A 9 19.72 2.34 -6.30
C ASP A 9 20.08 3.21 -7.51
N GLU A 10 21.30 3.06 -8.03
CA GLU A 10 21.80 3.80 -9.22
C GLU A 10 21.50 3.09 -10.54
N ARG A 11 21.03 1.85 -10.51
CA ARG A 11 20.77 1.08 -11.73
C ARG A 11 19.61 1.72 -12.52
N PRO A 12 19.70 1.79 -13.87
CA PRO A 12 18.69 2.44 -14.69
C PRO A 12 17.28 1.92 -14.48
N CYS A 13 17.10 0.61 -14.29
CA CYS A 13 15.79 0.02 -14.03
C CYS A 13 15.19 0.51 -12.69
N LYS A 14 16.00 0.64 -11.66
CA LYS A 14 15.56 1.18 -10.36
C LYS A 14 15.17 2.64 -10.46
N LYS A 15 15.95 3.45 -11.17
CA LYS A 15 15.64 4.86 -11.41
C LYS A 15 14.35 5.04 -12.20
N LEU A 16 14.10 4.21 -13.22
CA LEU A 16 12.84 4.24 -13.98
C LEU A 16 11.65 3.86 -13.12
N MET A 17 11.77 2.83 -12.29
CA MET A 17 10.71 2.42 -11.35
C MET A 17 10.41 3.52 -10.35
N GLN A 18 11.43 4.15 -9.79
CA GLN A 18 11.25 5.26 -8.84
C GLN A 18 10.55 6.45 -9.49
N LYS A 19 10.93 6.83 -10.71
CA LYS A 19 10.24 7.89 -11.46
C LYS A 19 8.79 7.55 -11.75
N GLY A 20 8.48 6.29 -12.09
CA GLY A 20 7.11 5.81 -12.27
C GLY A 20 6.28 5.92 -11.00
N VAL A 21 6.84 5.52 -9.85
CA VAL A 21 6.20 5.66 -8.54
C VAL A 21 5.93 7.14 -8.22
N GLU A 22 6.90 8.02 -8.44
CA GLU A 22 6.74 9.47 -8.20
C GLU A 22 5.65 10.07 -9.08
N ALA A 23 5.62 9.75 -10.39
CA ALA A 23 4.62 10.25 -11.32
C ALA A 23 3.20 9.81 -10.94
N LEU A 24 3.01 8.52 -10.63
CA LEU A 24 1.72 7.99 -10.20
C LEU A 24 1.30 8.55 -8.84
N SER A 25 2.24 8.76 -7.93
CA SER A 25 1.97 9.41 -6.64
C SER A 25 1.43 10.83 -6.81
N GLU A 26 2.01 11.62 -7.71
CA GLU A 26 1.50 12.97 -8.00
C GLU A 26 0.10 12.96 -8.62
N GLU A 27 -0.19 12.01 -9.51
CA GLU A 27 -1.53 11.85 -10.06
C GLU A 27 -2.57 11.53 -8.99
N LEU A 28 -2.24 10.65 -8.03
CA LEU A 28 -3.14 10.27 -6.94
C LEU A 28 -3.45 11.41 -5.97
N LYS A 29 -2.57 12.41 -5.88
CA LYS A 29 -2.82 13.62 -5.09
C LYS A 29 -3.87 14.55 -5.72
N GLN A 30 -4.11 14.43 -7.00
CA GLN A 30 -4.98 15.34 -7.75
C GLN A 30 -6.34 14.76 -8.07
N LYS A 31 -6.51 13.45 -7.96
CA LYS A 31 -7.72 12.74 -8.40
C LYS A 31 -8.38 11.97 -7.27
N ASP A 32 -9.69 11.84 -7.37
CA ASP A 32 -10.45 10.90 -6.57
C ASP A 32 -10.03 9.47 -6.94
N VAL A 33 -9.44 8.75 -5.99
CA VAL A 33 -8.95 7.38 -6.22
C VAL A 33 -10.08 6.39 -6.52
N LEU A 34 -11.30 6.67 -6.09
CA LEU A 34 -12.46 5.82 -6.38
C LEU A 34 -12.87 5.90 -7.84
N SER A 35 -12.61 7.04 -8.50
CA SER A 35 -12.85 7.21 -9.93
C SER A 35 -11.75 6.61 -10.81
N SER A 36 -10.61 6.25 -10.22
CA SER A 36 -9.43 5.74 -10.95
C SER A 36 -8.76 4.55 -10.22
N PRO A 37 -9.48 3.43 -9.99
CA PRO A 37 -8.92 2.29 -9.27
C PRO A 37 -7.66 1.71 -9.90
N LYS A 38 -7.59 1.79 -11.24
CA LYS A 38 -6.41 1.31 -11.99
C LYS A 38 -5.14 2.05 -11.60
N GLN A 39 -5.21 3.37 -11.40
CA GLN A 39 -4.03 4.16 -11.02
C GLN A 39 -3.50 3.76 -9.64
N VAL A 40 -4.39 3.47 -8.69
CA VAL A 40 -3.99 2.96 -7.38
C VAL A 40 -3.28 1.62 -7.50
N ARG A 41 -3.82 0.72 -8.31
CA ARG A 41 -3.20 -0.61 -8.56
C ARG A 41 -1.83 -0.47 -9.22
N ASP A 42 -1.73 0.36 -10.24
CA ASP A 42 -0.47 0.60 -10.95
C ASP A 42 0.59 1.17 -10.01
N PHE A 43 0.21 2.15 -9.18
CA PHE A 43 1.09 2.72 -8.17
C PHE A 43 1.57 1.68 -7.16
N LEU A 44 0.66 0.91 -6.58
CA LEU A 44 0.99 -0.11 -5.59
C LEU A 44 1.82 -1.25 -6.19
N SER A 45 1.52 -1.66 -7.41
CA SER A 45 2.30 -2.69 -8.11
C SER A 45 3.73 -2.26 -8.37
N LEU A 46 3.95 -1.01 -8.79
CA LEU A 46 5.29 -0.46 -8.95
C LEU A 46 6.03 -0.34 -7.62
N LYS A 47 5.33 0.12 -6.59
CA LYS A 47 5.94 0.34 -5.27
C LYS A 47 6.29 -0.96 -4.56
N LEU A 48 5.43 -1.96 -4.62
CA LEU A 48 5.51 -3.18 -3.81
C LEU A 48 5.83 -4.45 -4.58
N GLY A 49 5.62 -4.49 -5.89
CA GLY A 49 5.69 -5.72 -6.68
C GLY A 49 7.04 -6.44 -6.63
N ASN A 50 8.13 -5.70 -6.48
CA ASN A 50 9.50 -6.24 -6.43
C ASN A 50 10.17 -6.07 -5.05
N ALA A 51 9.41 -5.72 -4.02
CA ALA A 51 9.98 -5.58 -2.68
C ALA A 51 10.44 -6.97 -2.17
N PRO A 52 11.69 -7.09 -1.67
CA PRO A 52 12.24 -8.39 -1.23
C PRO A 52 11.68 -8.87 0.09
N ARG A 53 11.08 -7.95 0.85
CA ARG A 53 10.46 -8.23 2.15
C ARG A 53 9.02 -7.81 2.12
N GLU A 54 8.24 -8.33 3.07
CA GLU A 54 6.87 -7.88 3.27
C GLU A 54 6.86 -6.46 3.82
N VAL A 55 6.17 -5.57 3.11
CA VAL A 55 6.02 -4.16 3.47
C VAL A 55 4.54 -3.84 3.56
N PHE A 56 4.13 -3.19 4.64
CA PHE A 56 2.77 -2.72 4.82
C PHE A 56 2.71 -1.21 4.59
N VAL A 57 1.92 -0.80 3.61
CA VAL A 57 1.76 0.58 3.17
C VAL A 57 0.36 1.07 3.47
N VAL A 58 0.25 2.31 3.89
CA VAL A 58 -1.03 3.00 4.08
C VAL A 58 -1.04 4.25 3.22
N LEU A 59 -2.09 4.41 2.41
CA LEU A 59 -2.41 5.65 1.71
C LEU A 59 -3.44 6.40 2.53
N PHE A 60 -3.14 7.64 2.89
CA PHE A 60 -4.01 8.51 3.68
C PHE A 60 -4.72 9.48 2.73
N LEU A 61 -6.06 9.52 2.79
CA LEU A 61 -6.89 10.26 1.86
C LEU A 61 -7.69 11.34 2.56
N ASP A 62 -7.94 12.44 1.83
CA ASP A 62 -8.84 13.49 2.26
C ASP A 62 -10.32 13.14 2.02
N VAL A 63 -11.22 14.05 2.35
CA VAL A 63 -12.67 13.89 2.17
C VAL A 63 -13.10 13.77 0.71
N GLN A 64 -12.23 14.14 -0.22
CA GLN A 64 -12.44 14.01 -1.66
C GLN A 64 -11.75 12.76 -2.25
N ASN A 65 -11.29 11.86 -1.37
CA ASN A 65 -10.59 10.62 -1.71
C ASN A 65 -9.30 10.85 -2.52
N ARG A 66 -8.63 11.96 -2.29
CA ARG A 66 -7.31 12.23 -2.88
C ARG A 66 -6.22 11.82 -1.89
N VAL A 67 -5.16 11.22 -2.39
CA VAL A 67 -4.03 10.79 -1.55
C VAL A 67 -3.25 12.02 -1.06
N GLN A 68 -3.26 12.24 0.23
CA GLN A 68 -2.50 13.31 0.89
C GLN A 68 -1.10 12.85 1.27
N ALA A 69 -0.98 11.60 1.71
CA ALA A 69 0.28 11.02 2.14
C ALA A 69 0.27 9.51 1.92
N GLN A 70 1.44 8.94 1.82
CA GLN A 70 1.66 7.51 1.80
C GLN A 70 2.81 7.17 2.74
N GLU A 71 2.65 6.11 3.51
CA GLU A 71 3.69 5.68 4.44
C GLU A 71 3.85 4.16 4.41
N SER A 72 5.09 3.72 4.39
CA SER A 72 5.45 2.32 4.69
C SER A 72 5.60 2.21 6.20
N LEU A 73 4.57 1.73 6.88
CA LEU A 73 4.52 1.74 8.34
C LEU A 73 5.25 0.55 8.97
N PHE A 74 5.23 -0.59 8.28
CA PHE A 74 5.83 -1.79 8.81
C PHE A 74 6.58 -2.50 7.70
N GLU A 75 7.74 -3.04 8.05
CA GLU A 75 8.56 -3.87 7.19
C GLU A 75 8.94 -5.12 7.97
N GLY A 76 8.54 -6.27 7.46
CA GLY A 76 8.73 -7.56 8.11
C GLY A 76 9.96 -8.31 7.63
N SER A 77 10.14 -9.49 8.21
CA SER A 77 11.03 -10.51 7.67
C SER A 77 10.42 -11.11 6.39
N LEU A 78 11.13 -12.05 5.76
CA LEU A 78 10.63 -12.76 4.57
C LEU A 78 9.31 -13.53 4.83
N THR A 79 8.98 -13.79 6.07
CA THR A 79 7.88 -14.68 6.46
C THR A 79 6.77 -14.02 7.27
N GLN A 80 7.01 -12.86 7.88
CA GLN A 80 6.03 -12.24 8.77
C GLN A 80 6.27 -10.75 8.98
N THR A 81 5.19 -9.96 8.94
CA THR A 81 5.16 -8.55 9.31
C THR A 81 4.18 -8.38 10.48
N SER A 82 4.65 -7.69 11.53
CA SER A 82 3.78 -7.32 12.64
C SER A 82 3.22 -5.92 12.42
N VAL A 83 1.91 -5.83 12.24
CA VAL A 83 1.21 -4.55 12.07
C VAL A 83 0.46 -4.22 13.36
N TYR A 84 0.74 -3.06 13.92
CA TYR A 84 0.12 -2.59 15.15
C TYR A 84 -0.97 -1.57 14.83
N PRO A 85 -2.25 -1.87 15.12
CA PRO A 85 -3.35 -0.96 14.82
C PRO A 85 -3.17 0.45 15.41
N ARG A 86 -2.61 0.57 16.61
CA ARG A 86 -2.36 1.86 17.24
C ARG A 86 -1.46 2.77 16.41
N GLU A 87 -0.47 2.21 15.70
CA GLU A 87 0.43 2.99 14.87
C GLU A 87 -0.27 3.49 13.61
N VAL A 88 -1.14 2.68 13.02
CA VAL A 88 -1.98 3.09 11.90
C VAL A 88 -2.93 4.22 12.33
N VAL A 89 -3.58 4.08 13.49
CA VAL A 89 -4.46 5.11 14.05
C VAL A 89 -3.71 6.42 14.31
N LYS A 90 -2.53 6.36 14.92
CA LYS A 90 -1.69 7.55 15.16
C LYS A 90 -1.37 8.30 13.86
N ARG A 91 -0.99 7.56 12.82
CA ARG A 91 -0.65 8.17 11.53
C ARG A 91 -1.87 8.71 10.80
N ALA A 92 -3.02 8.03 10.89
CA ALA A 92 -4.28 8.53 10.35
C ALA A 92 -4.69 9.86 11.00
N LEU A 93 -4.54 9.98 12.31
CA LEU A 93 -4.79 11.24 13.04
C LEU A 93 -3.77 12.32 12.68
N PHE A 94 -2.51 11.97 12.57
CA PHE A 94 -1.45 12.90 12.17
C PHE A 94 -1.71 13.55 10.82
N HIS A 95 -2.16 12.75 9.85
CA HIS A 95 -2.49 13.23 8.50
C HIS A 95 -3.91 13.80 8.39
N ASN A 96 -4.69 13.79 9.46
CA ASN A 96 -6.09 14.17 9.44
C ASN A 96 -6.87 13.47 8.31
N ALA A 97 -6.62 12.18 8.15
CA ALA A 97 -7.20 11.39 7.09
C ALA A 97 -8.69 11.17 7.28
N ALA A 98 -9.48 11.31 6.21
CA ALA A 98 -10.88 10.91 6.19
C ALA A 98 -11.05 9.43 5.85
N SER A 99 -10.13 8.90 5.04
CA SER A 99 -10.11 7.50 4.61
C SER A 99 -8.69 7.01 4.42
N VAL A 100 -8.53 5.70 4.38
CA VAL A 100 -7.25 5.05 4.09
C VAL A 100 -7.44 3.92 3.09
N ILE A 101 -6.39 3.64 2.33
CA ILE A 101 -6.22 2.40 1.57
C ILE A 101 -5.02 1.67 2.16
N LEU A 102 -5.22 0.40 2.46
CA LEU A 102 -4.19 -0.49 2.97
C LEU A 102 -3.58 -1.30 1.82
N ALA A 103 -2.31 -1.59 1.90
CA ALA A 103 -1.65 -2.47 0.95
C ALA A 103 -0.46 -3.19 1.57
N HIS A 104 -0.24 -4.41 1.16
CA HIS A 104 0.99 -5.14 1.47
C HIS A 104 1.33 -6.08 0.33
N ASN A 105 2.58 -6.51 0.28
CA ASN A 105 3.04 -7.47 -0.72
C ASN A 105 3.27 -8.84 -0.08
N HIS A 106 3.14 -9.87 -0.90
CA HIS A 106 3.57 -11.22 -0.59
C HIS A 106 4.82 -11.57 -1.42
N PRO A 107 6.03 -11.52 -0.82
CA PRO A 107 7.26 -11.78 -1.56
C PRO A 107 7.37 -13.19 -2.14
N ASN A 108 6.58 -14.15 -1.63
CA ASN A 108 6.51 -15.52 -2.13
C ASN A 108 5.81 -15.67 -3.50
N GLY A 109 5.26 -14.59 -4.06
CA GLY A 109 4.60 -14.58 -5.35
C GLY A 109 3.15 -15.04 -5.38
N VAL A 110 2.56 -15.38 -4.22
CA VAL A 110 1.15 -15.78 -4.10
C VAL A 110 0.32 -14.63 -3.54
N ALA A 111 -0.55 -14.05 -4.36
CA ALA A 111 -1.36 -12.90 -3.97
C ALA A 111 -2.59 -13.23 -3.11
N GLU A 112 -2.90 -14.52 -2.91
CA GLU A 112 -4.07 -14.92 -2.12
C GLU A 112 -3.96 -14.43 -0.67
N PRO A 113 -4.97 -13.69 -0.16
CA PRO A 113 -4.96 -13.21 1.21
C PRO A 113 -4.97 -14.36 2.22
N SER A 114 -4.09 -14.29 3.22
CA SER A 114 -4.07 -15.25 4.33
C SER A 114 -5.21 -14.97 5.31
N GLN A 115 -5.48 -15.94 6.20
CA GLN A 115 -6.43 -15.73 7.28
C GLN A 115 -5.99 -14.61 8.22
N ALA A 116 -4.68 -14.50 8.45
CA ALA A 116 -4.10 -13.42 9.25
C ALA A 116 -4.34 -12.05 8.60
N ASP A 117 -4.20 -11.94 7.27
CA ASP A 117 -4.49 -10.72 6.52
C ASP A 117 -5.95 -10.28 6.69
N LYS A 118 -6.87 -11.23 6.62
CA LYS A 118 -8.31 -10.96 6.81
C LYS A 118 -8.61 -10.47 8.22
N GLN A 119 -8.04 -11.12 9.23
CA GLN A 119 -8.20 -10.72 10.63
C GLN A 119 -7.62 -9.33 10.90
N LEU A 120 -6.41 -9.06 10.37
CA LEU A 120 -5.78 -7.75 10.49
C LEU A 120 -6.65 -6.66 9.85
N THR A 121 -7.18 -6.92 8.66
CA THR A 121 -8.05 -5.98 7.96
C THR A 121 -9.28 -5.64 8.79
N HIS A 122 -9.97 -6.63 9.34
CA HIS A 122 -11.12 -6.41 10.20
C HIS A 122 -10.78 -5.64 11.47
N THR A 123 -9.63 -5.93 12.07
CA THR A 123 -9.15 -5.20 13.26
C THR A 123 -8.88 -3.74 12.94
N LEU A 124 -8.24 -3.46 11.80
CA LEU A 124 -7.96 -2.08 11.37
C LEU A 124 -9.23 -1.31 11.01
N ILE A 125 -10.19 -1.95 10.33
CA ILE A 125 -11.50 -1.35 10.05
C ILE A 125 -12.18 -0.94 11.36
N SER A 126 -12.23 -1.82 12.34
CA SER A 126 -12.84 -1.56 13.64
C SER A 126 -12.13 -0.42 14.39
N ALA A 127 -10.80 -0.45 14.45
CA ALA A 127 -10.03 0.57 15.13
C ALA A 127 -10.18 1.95 14.50
N LEU A 128 -10.12 2.03 13.17
CA LEU A 128 -10.21 3.29 12.43
C LEU A 128 -11.64 3.84 12.43
N SER A 129 -12.66 2.99 12.46
CA SER A 129 -14.06 3.45 12.57
C SER A 129 -14.34 4.21 13.85
N LEU A 130 -13.62 3.92 14.94
CA LEU A 130 -13.75 4.64 16.22
C LEU A 130 -13.32 6.11 16.12
N ILE A 131 -12.50 6.45 15.14
CA ILE A 131 -12.03 7.83 14.88
C ILE A 131 -12.59 8.40 13.58
N ASP A 132 -13.69 7.84 13.08
CA ASP A 132 -14.36 8.25 11.84
C ASP A 132 -13.46 8.19 10.60
N VAL A 133 -12.55 7.25 10.53
CA VAL A 133 -11.69 6.99 9.36
C VAL A 133 -12.15 5.69 8.68
N HIS A 134 -12.45 5.79 7.38
CA HIS A 134 -12.92 4.65 6.60
C HIS A 134 -11.76 3.92 5.91
N VAL A 135 -11.78 2.60 5.92
CA VAL A 135 -10.90 1.77 5.10
C VAL A 135 -11.63 1.51 3.78
N LEU A 136 -11.13 2.10 2.69
CA LEU A 136 -11.76 1.96 1.37
C LEU A 136 -11.44 0.63 0.71
N ASP A 137 -10.22 0.15 0.86
CA ASP A 137 -9.80 -1.13 0.31
C ASP A 137 -8.52 -1.62 0.99
N HIS A 138 -8.21 -2.90 0.79
CA HIS A 138 -6.94 -3.50 1.15
C HIS A 138 -6.43 -4.32 -0.04
N PHE A 139 -5.26 -3.96 -0.54
CA PHE A 139 -4.63 -4.63 -1.68
C PHE A 139 -3.53 -5.57 -1.24
N VAL A 140 -3.51 -6.75 -1.82
CA VAL A 140 -2.38 -7.69 -1.72
C VAL A 140 -1.68 -7.73 -3.07
N ILE A 141 -0.40 -7.46 -3.08
CA ILE A 141 0.43 -7.42 -4.28
C ILE A 141 1.44 -8.59 -4.25
N ALA A 142 1.46 -9.37 -5.33
CA ALA A 142 2.44 -10.44 -5.51
C ALA A 142 2.94 -10.41 -6.97
N GLY A 143 4.15 -9.90 -7.16
CA GLY A 143 4.69 -9.68 -8.50
C GLY A 143 3.82 -8.71 -9.29
N ASN A 144 3.23 -9.19 -10.39
CA ASN A 144 2.32 -8.42 -11.23
C ASN A 144 0.83 -8.67 -10.91
N GLN A 145 0.53 -9.45 -9.88
CA GLN A 145 -0.84 -9.71 -9.44
C GLN A 145 -1.25 -8.78 -8.32
N THR A 146 -2.47 -8.29 -8.37
CA THR A 146 -3.07 -7.44 -7.35
C THR A 146 -4.46 -7.93 -7.01
N ILE A 147 -4.70 -8.19 -5.73
CA ILE A 147 -6.00 -8.60 -5.21
C ILE A 147 -6.57 -7.49 -4.35
N SER A 148 -7.82 -7.13 -4.59
CA SER A 148 -8.60 -6.19 -3.79
C SER A 148 -9.52 -6.95 -2.85
N PHE A 149 -9.51 -6.61 -1.58
CA PHE A 149 -10.42 -7.15 -0.59
C PHE A 149 -11.86 -6.70 -0.85
N ALA A 150 -12.04 -5.43 -1.21
CA ALA A 150 -13.37 -4.89 -1.50
C ALA A 150 -14.04 -5.61 -2.69
N GLU A 151 -13.31 -5.84 -3.78
CA GLU A 151 -13.82 -6.56 -4.94
C GLU A 151 -14.17 -8.03 -4.64
N ARG A 152 -13.46 -8.63 -3.69
CA ARG A 152 -13.70 -10.02 -3.26
C ARG A 152 -14.72 -10.16 -2.15
N GLY A 153 -15.27 -9.06 -1.65
CA GLY A 153 -16.21 -9.09 -0.53
C GLY A 153 -15.58 -9.57 0.78
N LEU A 154 -14.30 -9.29 1.00
CA LEU A 154 -13.57 -9.69 2.21
C LEU A 154 -13.53 -8.61 3.30
N MET A 155 -14.21 -7.49 3.04
CA MET A 155 -14.31 -6.37 3.98
C MET A 155 -15.74 -6.18 4.44
#